data_39fa9af0937f0067b86e8b3f56a888f7
#
_entry.id   39fa9af0937f0067b86e8b3f56a888f7
#
_cell.length_a   1.000
_cell.length_b   1.000
_cell.length_c   1.000
_cell.angle_alpha   90.00
_cell.angle_beta   90.00
_cell.angle_gamma   90.00
#
_symmetry.space_group_name_H-M   'P 1'
#
loop_
_entity.id
_entity.type
_entity.pdbx_description
1 polymer ?
#
loop_
_entity_poly.entity_id
_entity_poly.type
_entity_poly.pdbx_seq_one_letter_code
_entity_poly.pdbx_strand_id
1 'polypeptide(L)'
;MTAYDIEITTEAEQEISDALQWYAAQDKQAAEVFKTIVFESIDIISHSPLSWAQVSDDGIRRFVLPRYPYKLFFTVMANTVKILAVAHNRRMPGYWRKN
;
A
#
# COMPACT_ATOMS: atom_id res chain seq x y z
N MET A 1 8.84 19.98 -8.15
CA MET A 1 8.78 18.68 -8.81
C MET A 1 7.41 18.09 -8.63
N THR A 2 6.81 17.60 -9.71
CA THR A 2 5.45 17.06 -9.67
C THR A 2 5.47 15.63 -9.15
N ALA A 3 4.56 15.33 -8.22
CA ALA A 3 4.41 13.96 -7.74
C ALA A 3 3.81 13.08 -8.84
N TYR A 4 4.05 11.78 -8.75
CA TYR A 4 3.41 10.81 -9.65
C TYR A 4 1.92 10.74 -9.35
N ASP A 5 1.14 10.43 -10.36
CA ASP A 5 -0.29 10.15 -10.16
C ASP A 5 -0.43 8.83 -9.40
N ILE A 6 -1.48 8.71 -8.59
CA ILE A 6 -1.74 7.52 -7.79
C ILE A 6 -3.01 6.85 -8.30
N GLU A 7 -2.90 5.55 -8.55
CA GLU A 7 -4.05 4.70 -8.83
C GLU A 7 -4.06 3.59 -7.77
N ILE A 8 -5.22 3.34 -7.16
CA ILE A 8 -5.36 2.30 -6.16
C ILE A 8 -6.31 1.24 -6.73
N THR A 9 -5.85 -0.01 -6.78
CA THR A 9 -6.70 -1.08 -7.31
C THR A 9 -7.89 -1.33 -6.39
N THR A 10 -8.94 -1.91 -6.94
CA THR A 10 -10.11 -2.28 -6.15
C THR A 10 -9.73 -3.24 -5.02
N GLU A 11 -8.82 -4.17 -5.29
CA GLU A 11 -8.33 -5.11 -4.28
C GLU A 11 -7.62 -4.39 -3.14
N ALA A 12 -6.76 -3.42 -3.48
CA ALA A 12 -6.06 -2.64 -2.45
C ALA A 12 -7.02 -1.78 -1.63
N GLU A 13 -8.00 -1.18 -2.30
CA GLU A 13 -9.04 -0.41 -1.59
C GLU A 13 -9.80 -1.29 -0.60
N GLN A 14 -10.16 -2.50 -1.02
CA GLN A 14 -10.86 -3.43 -0.15
C GLN A 14 -10.00 -3.83 1.04
N GLU A 15 -8.72 -4.03 0.82
CA GLU A 15 -7.80 -4.37 1.91
C GLU A 15 -7.67 -3.24 2.93
N ILE A 16 -7.62 -2.01 2.45
CA ILE A 16 -7.61 -0.84 3.34
C ILE A 16 -8.90 -0.80 4.16
N SER A 17 -10.04 -0.98 3.49
CA SER A 17 -11.34 -0.96 4.15
C SER A 17 -11.46 -2.04 5.22
N ASP A 18 -11.03 -3.27 4.89
CA ASP A 18 -11.08 -4.39 5.83
C ASP A 18 -10.21 -4.12 7.06
N ALA A 19 -9.01 -3.58 6.84
CA ALA A 19 -8.12 -3.25 7.94
C ALA A 19 -8.70 -2.16 8.82
N LEU A 20 -9.31 -1.14 8.20
CA LEU A 20 -9.95 -0.06 8.95
C LEU A 20 -11.09 -0.58 9.82
N GLN A 21 -11.90 -1.48 9.30
CA GLN A 21 -12.99 -2.08 10.06
C GLN A 21 -12.45 -2.88 11.24
N TRP A 22 -11.39 -3.63 11.03
CA TRP A 22 -10.79 -4.42 12.08
C TRP A 22 -10.25 -3.54 13.22
N TYR A 23 -9.51 -2.48 12.85
CA TYR A 23 -8.97 -1.57 13.86
C TYR A 23 -10.08 -0.78 14.56
N ALA A 24 -11.11 -0.35 13.83
CA ALA A 24 -12.22 0.38 14.42
C ALA A 24 -12.99 -0.47 15.45
N ALA A 25 -13.05 -1.78 15.25
CA ALA A 25 -13.68 -2.67 16.21
C ALA A 25 -12.89 -2.77 17.52
N GLN A 26 -11.57 -2.52 17.45
CA GLN A 26 -10.72 -2.52 18.63
C GLN A 26 -10.73 -1.13 19.31
N ASP A 27 -10.56 -0.08 18.50
CA ASP A 27 -10.46 1.28 18.98
C ASP A 27 -10.62 2.21 17.78
N LYS A 28 -11.63 3.07 17.85
CA LYS A 28 -11.92 3.99 16.76
C LYS A 28 -10.72 4.88 16.41
N GLN A 29 -9.97 5.31 17.43
CA GLN A 29 -8.79 6.15 17.20
C GLN A 29 -7.67 5.38 16.50
N ALA A 30 -7.52 4.09 16.79
CA ALA A 30 -6.53 3.25 16.11
C ALA A 30 -6.82 3.18 14.61
N ALA A 31 -8.08 3.09 14.22
CA ALA A 31 -8.45 3.11 12.80
C ALA A 31 -8.07 4.43 12.14
N GLU A 32 -8.32 5.55 12.81
CA GLU A 32 -7.96 6.87 12.25
C GLU A 32 -6.45 7.01 12.07
N VAL A 33 -5.66 6.55 13.03
CA VAL A 33 -4.21 6.59 12.94
C VAL A 33 -3.72 5.70 11.80
N PHE A 34 -4.27 4.50 11.66
CA PHE A 34 -3.93 3.59 10.57
C PHE A 34 -4.20 4.24 9.22
N LYS A 35 -5.38 4.82 9.05
CA LYS A 35 -5.76 5.51 7.82
C LYS A 35 -4.75 6.60 7.47
N THR A 36 -4.42 7.42 8.45
CA THR A 36 -3.46 8.51 8.26
C THR A 36 -2.11 7.98 7.78
N ILE A 37 -1.61 6.92 8.42
CA ILE A 37 -0.31 6.36 8.08
C ILE A 37 -0.32 5.75 6.68
N VAL A 38 -1.41 5.07 6.28
CA VAL A 38 -1.52 4.53 4.94
C VAL A 38 -1.44 5.64 3.89
N PHE A 39 -2.22 6.70 4.06
CA PHE A 39 -2.28 7.74 3.04
C PHE A 39 -1.04 8.63 3.05
N GLU A 40 -0.42 8.86 4.20
CA GLU A 40 0.88 9.52 4.23
C GLU A 40 1.95 8.69 3.53
N SER A 41 1.90 7.36 3.69
CA SER A 41 2.83 6.46 3.03
C SER A 41 2.67 6.50 1.52
N ILE A 42 1.43 6.52 1.04
CA ILE A 42 1.14 6.63 -0.39
C ILE A 42 1.68 7.97 -0.92
N ASP A 43 1.54 9.04 -0.16
CA ASP A 43 2.09 10.34 -0.55
C ASP A 43 3.62 10.29 -0.65
N ILE A 44 4.28 9.66 0.30
CA ILE A 44 5.74 9.48 0.26
C ILE A 44 6.13 8.70 -1.00
N ILE A 45 5.42 7.63 -1.31
CA ILE A 45 5.67 6.83 -2.51
C ILE A 45 5.50 7.69 -3.77
N SER A 46 4.47 8.53 -3.80
CA SER A 46 4.18 9.35 -4.99
C SER A 46 5.31 10.32 -5.32
N HIS A 47 6.07 10.75 -4.34
CA HIS A 47 7.15 11.72 -4.54
C HIS A 47 8.46 11.06 -4.98
N SER A 48 8.71 9.81 -4.61
CA SER A 48 9.96 9.13 -4.99
C SER A 48 9.74 7.62 -5.09
N PRO A 49 8.89 7.18 -6.04
CA PRO A 49 8.53 5.76 -6.09
C PRO A 49 9.69 4.83 -6.43
N LEU A 50 10.68 5.34 -7.15
CA LEU A 50 11.82 4.50 -7.58
C LEU A 50 12.85 4.29 -6.47
N SER A 51 12.66 4.95 -5.32
CA SER A 51 13.54 4.79 -4.16
C SER A 51 13.30 3.48 -3.40
N TRP A 52 12.18 2.82 -3.65
CA TRP A 52 11.79 1.64 -2.88
C TRP A 52 12.16 0.37 -3.62
N ALA A 53 12.52 -0.67 -2.85
CA ALA A 53 13.08 -1.89 -3.40
C ALA A 53 12.11 -2.62 -4.33
N GLN A 54 12.62 -3.00 -5.50
CA GLN A 54 11.91 -3.87 -6.42
C GLN A 54 12.02 -5.30 -5.91
N VAL A 55 10.90 -5.98 -5.78
CA VAL A 55 10.86 -7.32 -5.17
C VAL A 55 10.48 -8.42 -6.16
N SER A 56 10.32 -8.06 -7.44
CA SER A 56 10.00 -9.03 -8.47
C SER A 56 10.54 -8.58 -9.81
N ASP A 57 10.65 -9.53 -10.75
CA ASP A 57 11.16 -9.25 -12.11
C ASP A 57 10.19 -8.39 -12.93
N ASP A 58 8.92 -8.37 -12.56
CA ASP A 58 7.90 -7.60 -13.28
C ASP A 58 7.69 -6.20 -12.71
N GLY A 59 8.66 -5.72 -11.92
CA GLY A 59 8.68 -4.32 -11.49
C GLY A 59 7.87 -3.99 -10.26
N ILE A 60 7.43 -4.99 -9.51
CA ILE A 60 6.69 -4.74 -8.27
C ILE A 60 7.66 -4.27 -7.19
N ARG A 61 7.30 -3.18 -6.53
CA ARG A 61 8.07 -2.59 -5.44
C ARG A 61 7.31 -2.70 -4.13
N ARG A 62 8.06 -2.63 -3.03
CA ARG A 62 7.52 -2.82 -1.69
C ARG A 62 7.84 -1.63 -0.80
N PHE A 63 6.85 -1.20 -0.02
CA PHE A 63 7.00 -0.18 1.01
C PHE A 63 6.49 -0.77 2.33
N VAL A 64 7.34 -0.81 3.35
CA VAL A 64 6.95 -1.33 4.67
C VAL A 64 6.26 -0.21 5.45
N LEU A 65 5.03 -0.45 5.87
CA LEU A 65 4.24 0.54 6.58
C LEU A 65 4.81 0.76 8.00
N PRO A 66 4.99 2.03 8.43
CA PRO A 66 5.41 2.27 9.81
C PRO A 66 4.32 1.86 10.81
N ARG A 67 4.73 1.36 11.98
CA ARG A 67 3.86 1.05 13.13
C ARG A 67 2.90 -0.11 12.99
N TYR A 68 2.56 -0.50 11.78
CA TYR A 68 1.55 -1.52 11.52
C TYR A 68 2.16 -2.66 10.72
N PRO A 69 1.71 -3.89 10.93
CA PRO A 69 2.30 -5.06 10.27
C PRO A 69 1.77 -5.23 8.85
N TYR A 70 1.94 -4.20 8.03
CA TYR A 70 1.46 -4.19 6.65
C TYR A 70 2.57 -3.71 5.70
N LYS A 71 2.44 -4.11 4.46
CA LYS A 71 3.29 -3.66 3.36
C LYS A 71 2.40 -3.20 2.21
N LEU A 72 2.85 -2.16 1.52
CA LEU A 72 2.23 -1.73 0.28
C LEU A 72 3.06 -2.27 -0.88
N PHE A 73 2.39 -2.89 -1.84
CA PHE A 73 3.02 -3.32 -3.08
C PHE A 73 2.51 -2.46 -4.21
N PHE A 74 3.42 -2.01 -5.06
CA PHE A 74 3.04 -1.08 -6.13
C PHE A 74 3.94 -1.27 -7.34
N THR A 75 3.45 -0.78 -8.49
CA THR A 75 4.23 -0.69 -9.72
C THR A 75 4.29 0.76 -10.16
N VAL A 76 5.31 1.07 -10.97
CA VAL A 76 5.45 2.41 -11.55
C VAL A 76 5.42 2.24 -13.05
N MET A 77 4.51 2.95 -13.72
CA MET A 77 4.42 2.94 -15.16
C MET A 77 4.20 4.36 -15.63
N ALA A 78 5.11 4.84 -16.49
CA ALA A 78 5.10 6.23 -16.94
C ALA A 78 5.07 7.16 -15.73
N ASN A 79 4.02 7.96 -15.57
CA ASN A 79 3.90 8.93 -14.49
C ASN A 79 2.91 8.46 -13.41
N THR A 80 2.60 7.17 -13.38
CA THR A 80 1.58 6.64 -12.47
C THR A 80 2.17 5.57 -11.55
N VAL A 81 1.85 5.70 -10.26
CA VAL A 81 2.10 4.65 -9.26
C VAL A 81 0.79 3.92 -9.05
N LYS A 82 0.79 2.62 -9.27
CA LYS A 82 -0.39 1.78 -9.08
C LYS A 82 -0.20 0.95 -7.82
N ILE A 83 -1.03 1.22 -6.80
CA ILE A 83 -1.00 0.46 -5.55
C ILE A 83 -1.77 -0.83 -5.78
N LEU A 84 -1.05 -1.96 -5.71
CA LEU A 84 -1.60 -3.28 -6.01
C LEU A 84 -2.20 -3.96 -4.79
N ALA A 85 -1.60 -3.73 -3.63
CA ALA A 85 -2.01 -4.44 -2.42
C ALA A 85 -1.57 -3.68 -1.17
N VAL A 86 -2.38 -3.81 -0.13
CA VAL A 86 -2.03 -3.38 1.23
C VAL A 86 -2.11 -4.65 2.07
N ALA A 87 -0.99 -5.34 2.18
CA ALA A 87 -0.95 -6.72 2.65
C ALA A 87 -0.44 -6.82 4.08
N HIS A 88 -1.21 -7.51 4.92
CA HIS A 88 -0.72 -7.88 6.24
C HIS A 88 0.53 -8.76 6.09
N ASN A 89 1.51 -8.59 6.99
CA ASN A 89 2.78 -9.31 6.91
C ASN A 89 2.63 -10.83 6.95
N ARG A 90 1.48 -11.33 7.42
CA ARG A 90 1.19 -12.77 7.48
C ARG A 90 0.67 -13.34 6.17
N ARG A 91 0.31 -12.48 5.21
CA ARG A 91 -0.16 -12.95 3.90
C ARG A 91 1.01 -13.50 3.10
N MET A 92 0.74 -14.53 2.32
CA MET A 92 1.76 -15.11 1.46
C MET A 92 2.14 -14.13 0.35
N PRO A 93 3.45 -14.00 0.03
CA PRO A 93 3.87 -13.13 -1.07
C PRO A 93 3.18 -13.52 -2.37
N GLY A 94 2.72 -12.51 -3.12
CA GLY A 94 2.15 -12.72 -4.44
C GLY A 94 0.68 -13.14 -4.46
N TYR A 95 0.01 -13.18 -3.31
CA TYR A 95 -1.39 -13.60 -3.25
C TYR A 95 -2.31 -12.72 -4.12
N TRP A 96 -1.93 -11.49 -4.39
CA TRP A 96 -2.71 -10.58 -5.23
C TRP A 96 -2.59 -10.91 -6.72
N ARG A 97 -1.66 -11.76 -7.09
CA ARG A 97 -1.48 -12.17 -8.48
C ARG A 97 -2.45 -13.31 -8.77
N LYS A 98 -3.45 -12.99 -9.54
CA LYS A 98 -4.45 -14.00 -9.93
C LYS A 98 -4.01 -14.68 -11.21
N ASN A 99 -4.15 -15.96 -11.23
CA ASN A 99 -3.83 -16.76 -12.41
C ASN A 99 -4.96 -16.69 -13.44
#